data_99cadaa553452c5d62a99069f47de6e0
#
_entry.id   99cadaa553452c5d62a99069f47de6e0
#
_cell.length_a   1.000
_cell.length_b   1.000
_cell.length_c   1.000
_cell.angle_alpha   90.00
_cell.angle_beta   90.00
_cell.angle_gamma   90.00
#
_symmetry.space_group_name_H-M   'P 1'
#
loop_
_entity.id
_entity.type
_entity.pdbx_description
1 polymer ?
#
loop_
_entity_poly.entity_id
_entity_poly.type
_entity_poly.pdbx_seq_one_letter_code
_entity_poly.pdbx_strand_id
1 'polypeptide(L)'
;MKRVLITGASSGIGLQLARDYAADGWHVIACGRSQQKLEAQHAGHAHIDICTFDITDLAATRAALSGRIVELAILCAGTCEYLDHGIVEAEKVHRVMQTNFSGPINCLDALLPQMQPGSRVALVGSIASLVALPRAEAYGASKAALAYFARSLAQDIKRQQIGISLVLPGFVDTPLTQRNDFAMPMMVDTMQASRFIRRGLAKGQAEIAFPRLFAFILRVTSRLPLGLQRLLTQKIAR
;
A
#
# COMPACT_ATOMS: atom_id res chain seq x y z
N MET A 1 -22.15 12.61 1.89
CA MET A 1 -20.83 12.70 1.23
C MET A 1 -20.08 11.41 1.54
N LYS A 2 -19.49 10.74 0.55
CA LYS A 2 -18.68 9.53 0.77
C LYS A 2 -17.37 9.87 1.47
N ARG A 3 -16.92 8.99 2.37
CA ARG A 3 -15.68 9.18 3.14
C ARG A 3 -14.63 8.17 2.72
N VAL A 4 -13.39 8.62 2.55
CA VAL A 4 -12.23 7.77 2.32
C VAL A 4 -11.14 8.05 3.35
N LEU A 5 -10.60 7.00 3.94
CA LEU A 5 -9.44 7.07 4.82
C LEU A 5 -8.21 6.61 4.05
N ILE A 6 -7.11 7.38 4.12
CA ILE A 6 -5.88 7.06 3.38
C ILE A 6 -4.69 7.16 4.33
N THR A 7 -4.02 6.04 4.59
CA THR A 7 -2.75 6.06 5.33
C THR A 7 -1.57 6.37 4.42
N GLY A 8 -0.51 7.00 4.95
CA GLY A 8 0.62 7.45 4.14
C GLY A 8 0.29 8.64 3.24
N ALA A 9 -0.69 9.46 3.63
CA ALA A 9 -1.20 10.57 2.83
C ALA A 9 -0.27 11.80 2.76
N SER A 10 0.89 11.78 3.43
CA SER A 10 1.84 12.90 3.42
C SER A 10 2.79 12.92 2.24
N SER A 11 2.83 11.88 1.39
CA SER A 11 3.73 11.80 0.23
C SER A 11 3.30 10.77 -0.80
N GLY A 12 3.89 10.81 -1.99
CA GLY A 12 3.78 9.78 -3.03
C GLY A 12 2.35 9.43 -3.42
N ILE A 13 2.07 8.12 -3.53
CA ILE A 13 0.77 7.60 -3.96
C ILE A 13 -0.36 8.04 -3.02
N GLY A 14 -0.14 7.96 -1.69
CA GLY A 14 -1.16 8.32 -0.70
C GLY A 14 -1.55 9.79 -0.76
N LEU A 15 -0.58 10.69 -0.94
CA LEU A 15 -0.82 12.13 -1.13
C LEU A 15 -1.64 12.39 -2.40
N GLN A 16 -1.25 11.79 -3.52
CA GLN A 16 -1.95 11.98 -4.79
C GLN A 16 -3.40 11.44 -4.71
N LEU A 17 -3.60 10.29 -4.09
CA LEU A 17 -4.94 9.74 -3.87
C LEU A 17 -5.80 10.66 -3.01
N ALA A 18 -5.25 11.24 -1.93
CA ALA A 18 -5.98 12.16 -1.07
C ALA A 18 -6.48 13.38 -1.84
N ARG A 19 -5.61 13.99 -2.65
CA ARG A 19 -5.96 15.13 -3.51
C ARG A 19 -7.03 14.78 -4.56
N ASP A 20 -6.87 13.65 -5.23
CA ASP A 20 -7.77 13.23 -6.28
C ASP A 20 -9.16 12.84 -5.74
N TYR A 21 -9.26 12.17 -4.57
CA TYR A 21 -10.54 11.86 -3.96
C TYR A 21 -11.24 13.12 -3.44
N ALA A 22 -10.49 14.09 -2.88
CA ALA A 22 -11.06 15.37 -2.47
C ALA A 22 -11.60 16.15 -3.68
N ALA A 23 -10.87 16.16 -4.80
CA ALA A 23 -11.32 16.78 -6.05
C ALA A 23 -12.56 16.09 -6.65
N ASP A 24 -12.71 14.77 -6.44
CA ASP A 24 -13.92 14.02 -6.81
C ASP A 24 -15.10 14.20 -5.80
N GLY A 25 -14.98 15.12 -4.84
CA GLY A 25 -16.04 15.44 -3.87
C GLY A 25 -16.18 14.44 -2.71
N TRP A 26 -15.15 13.62 -2.44
CA TRP A 26 -15.12 12.79 -1.25
C TRP A 26 -14.58 13.57 -0.06
N HIS A 27 -15.07 13.22 1.13
CA HIS A 27 -14.44 13.64 2.37
C HIS A 27 -13.28 12.71 2.69
N VAL A 28 -12.06 13.26 2.73
CA VAL A 28 -10.82 12.50 2.90
C VAL A 28 -10.32 12.61 4.33
N ILE A 29 -10.00 11.47 4.95
CA ILE A 29 -9.26 11.42 6.20
C ILE A 29 -7.81 11.07 5.84
N ALA A 30 -6.95 12.09 5.80
CA ALA A 30 -5.54 11.96 5.45
C ALA A 30 -4.72 11.57 6.68
N CYS A 31 -4.24 10.31 6.70
CA CYS A 31 -3.53 9.76 7.86
C CYS A 31 -2.01 9.67 7.63
N GLY A 32 -1.25 9.95 8.68
CA GLY A 32 0.22 9.82 8.69
C GLY A 32 0.83 10.11 10.06
N ARG A 33 2.14 9.88 10.20
CA ARG A 33 2.83 10.03 11.49
C ARG A 33 3.20 11.48 11.85
N SER A 34 3.39 12.33 10.85
CA SER A 34 3.84 13.71 11.05
C SER A 34 2.71 14.69 10.73
N GLN A 35 2.20 15.34 11.76
CA GLN A 35 1.21 16.40 11.63
C GLN A 35 1.72 17.50 10.71
N GLN A 36 2.93 17.99 10.96
CA GLN A 36 3.54 19.05 10.16
C GLN A 36 3.60 18.72 8.66
N LYS A 37 3.95 17.46 8.29
CA LYS A 37 3.97 17.05 6.89
C LYS A 37 2.57 16.95 6.28
N LEU A 38 1.59 16.49 7.04
CA LEU A 38 0.20 16.45 6.58
C LEU A 38 -0.36 17.85 6.39
N GLU A 39 -0.14 18.75 7.35
CA GLU A 39 -0.57 20.15 7.26
C GLU A 39 0.06 20.86 6.06
N ALA A 40 1.37 20.68 5.84
CA ALA A 40 2.07 21.26 4.69
C ALA A 40 1.51 20.79 3.34
N GLN A 41 0.88 19.61 3.28
CA GLN A 41 0.33 19.05 2.04
C GLN A 41 -1.17 19.28 1.85
N HIS A 42 -1.92 19.45 2.95
CA HIS A 42 -3.37 19.43 2.94
C HIS A 42 -4.03 20.66 3.58
N ALA A 43 -3.25 21.61 4.15
CA ALA A 43 -3.81 22.83 4.73
C ALA A 43 -4.65 23.59 3.69
N GLY A 44 -5.84 24.03 4.11
CA GLY A 44 -6.77 24.80 3.27
C GLY A 44 -7.63 23.96 2.31
N HIS A 45 -7.51 22.64 2.28
CA HIS A 45 -8.40 21.77 1.51
C HIS A 45 -9.69 21.48 2.30
N ALA A 46 -10.82 22.06 1.88
CA ALA A 46 -12.11 21.99 2.58
C ALA A 46 -12.66 20.57 2.80
N HIS A 47 -12.19 19.58 2.05
CA HIS A 47 -12.65 18.18 2.10
C HIS A 47 -11.60 17.21 2.63
N ILE A 48 -10.52 17.71 3.27
CA ILE A 48 -9.46 16.85 3.81
C ILE A 48 -9.27 17.14 5.30
N ASP A 49 -9.58 16.15 6.13
CA ASP A 49 -9.26 16.15 7.54
C ASP A 49 -7.92 15.44 7.76
N ILE A 50 -7.12 15.96 8.67
CA ILE A 50 -5.84 15.38 9.07
C ILE A 50 -6.04 14.48 10.29
N CYS A 51 -5.46 13.28 10.25
CA CYS A 51 -5.46 12.34 11.37
C CYS A 51 -4.04 11.81 11.61
N THR A 52 -3.45 12.20 12.73
CA THR A 52 -2.05 11.89 13.04
C THR A 52 -1.94 10.74 14.02
N PHE A 53 -1.28 9.67 13.60
CA PHE A 53 -0.91 8.51 14.44
C PHE A 53 0.17 7.66 13.76
N ASP A 54 0.85 6.82 14.53
CA ASP A 54 1.75 5.80 13.98
C ASP A 54 1.00 4.48 13.84
N ILE A 55 0.92 3.96 12.61
CA ILE A 55 0.24 2.69 12.32
C ILE A 55 0.89 1.49 13.01
N THR A 56 2.17 1.60 13.44
CA THR A 56 2.88 0.53 14.13
C THR A 56 2.49 0.43 15.62
N ASP A 57 1.88 1.46 16.17
CA ASP A 57 1.30 1.48 17.51
C ASP A 57 -0.19 1.11 17.43
N LEU A 58 -0.53 -0.08 17.93
CA LEU A 58 -1.90 -0.59 17.93
C LEU A 58 -2.85 0.28 18.76
N ALA A 59 -2.40 0.73 19.94
CA ALA A 59 -3.24 1.52 20.83
C ALA A 59 -3.54 2.89 20.24
N ALA A 60 -2.52 3.59 19.70
CA ALA A 60 -2.68 4.85 19.00
C ALA A 60 -3.56 4.70 17.74
N THR A 61 -3.39 3.60 16.98
CA THR A 61 -4.21 3.31 15.80
C THR A 61 -5.68 3.12 16.17
N ARG A 62 -5.98 2.32 17.20
CA ARG A 62 -7.36 2.12 17.69
C ARG A 62 -7.98 3.43 18.15
N ALA A 63 -7.27 4.22 18.94
CA ALA A 63 -7.75 5.51 19.42
C ALA A 63 -8.04 6.48 18.27
N ALA A 64 -7.13 6.58 17.31
CA ALA A 64 -7.26 7.49 16.17
C ALA A 64 -8.39 7.12 15.21
N LEU A 65 -8.70 5.82 15.07
CA LEU A 65 -9.66 5.30 14.09
C LEU A 65 -11.03 4.95 14.70
N SER A 66 -11.17 5.02 16.01
CA SER A 66 -12.45 4.78 16.70
C SER A 66 -13.54 5.74 16.22
N GLY A 67 -14.73 5.21 15.93
CA GLY A 67 -15.88 5.99 15.48
C GLY A 67 -15.79 6.56 14.05
N ARG A 68 -14.73 6.21 13.32
CA ARG A 68 -14.56 6.67 11.93
C ARG A 68 -15.21 5.72 10.94
N ILE A 69 -16.46 6.00 10.61
CA ILE A 69 -17.19 5.26 9.57
C ILE A 69 -16.74 5.77 8.21
N VAL A 70 -16.24 4.86 7.36
CA VAL A 70 -15.77 5.17 6.00
C VAL A 70 -16.28 4.12 5.00
N GLU A 71 -16.56 4.55 3.78
CA GLU A 71 -16.93 3.68 2.68
C GLU A 71 -15.71 3.06 2.00
N LEU A 72 -14.56 3.72 2.13
CA LEU A 72 -13.31 3.25 1.54
C LEU A 72 -12.14 3.52 2.50
N ALA A 73 -11.33 2.50 2.76
CA ALA A 73 -10.06 2.66 3.45
C ALA A 73 -8.92 2.24 2.50
N ILE A 74 -7.92 3.12 2.29
CA ILE A 74 -6.74 2.83 1.46
C ILE A 74 -5.52 2.80 2.38
N LEU A 75 -5.04 1.61 2.69
CA LEU A 75 -3.89 1.40 3.56
C LEU A 75 -2.62 1.43 2.72
N CYS A 76 -2.10 2.66 2.50
CA CYS A 76 -1.00 2.97 1.57
C CYS A 76 0.33 3.27 2.29
N ALA A 77 0.32 3.45 3.62
CA ALA A 77 1.56 3.67 4.36
C ALA A 77 2.53 2.49 4.20
N GLY A 78 3.80 2.81 4.00
CA GLY A 78 4.83 1.79 3.80
C GLY A 78 6.23 2.39 3.80
N THR A 79 7.22 1.52 3.97
CA THR A 79 8.64 1.82 3.90
C THR A 79 9.39 0.77 3.10
N CYS A 80 10.59 1.10 2.66
CA CYS A 80 11.50 0.16 2.02
C CYS A 80 12.91 0.38 2.57
N GLU A 81 13.52 -0.66 3.07
CA GLU A 81 14.93 -0.72 3.44
C GLU A 81 15.54 -1.94 2.76
N TYR A 82 16.71 -1.76 2.16
CA TYR A 82 17.42 -2.81 1.44
C TYR A 82 18.44 -3.49 2.35
N LEU A 83 18.64 -4.79 2.12
CA LEU A 83 19.73 -5.56 2.72
C LEU A 83 20.83 -5.70 1.67
N ASP A 84 22.01 -5.17 1.97
CA ASP A 84 23.12 -5.17 1.02
C ASP A 84 24.11 -6.30 1.32
N HIS A 85 24.78 -6.78 0.29
CA HIS A 85 25.86 -7.78 0.37
C HIS A 85 25.48 -9.09 1.09
N GLY A 86 24.18 -9.43 1.16
CA GLY A 86 23.72 -10.63 1.88
C GLY A 86 23.81 -10.53 3.41
N ILE A 87 24.05 -9.34 3.96
CA ILE A 87 24.09 -9.10 5.41
C ILE A 87 22.67 -8.96 5.91
N VAL A 88 22.26 -9.83 6.84
CA VAL A 88 20.93 -9.77 7.45
C VAL A 88 20.97 -8.84 8.67
N GLU A 89 20.28 -7.70 8.55
CA GLU A 89 20.11 -6.74 9.64
C GLU A 89 18.69 -6.89 10.21
N ALA A 90 18.56 -7.60 11.33
CA ALA A 90 17.26 -7.95 11.93
C ALA A 90 16.41 -6.71 12.23
N GLU A 91 17.01 -5.62 12.71
CA GLU A 91 16.31 -4.37 13.02
C GLU A 91 15.67 -3.74 11.77
N LYS A 92 16.35 -3.78 10.61
CA LYS A 92 15.75 -3.32 9.33
C LYS A 92 14.57 -4.18 8.95
N VAL A 93 14.72 -5.52 9.02
CA VAL A 93 13.64 -6.45 8.73
C VAL A 93 12.43 -6.19 9.63
N HIS A 94 12.65 -6.05 10.94
CA HIS A 94 11.58 -5.77 11.90
C HIS A 94 10.86 -4.46 11.60
N ARG A 95 11.59 -3.34 11.36
CA ARG A 95 10.97 -2.06 11.03
C ARG A 95 10.13 -2.12 9.76
N VAL A 96 10.62 -2.81 8.72
CA VAL A 96 9.89 -2.97 7.46
C VAL A 96 8.64 -3.83 7.67
N MET A 97 8.75 -4.94 8.40
CA MET A 97 7.60 -5.81 8.73
C MET A 97 6.56 -5.08 9.56
N GLN A 98 6.98 -4.35 10.59
CA GLN A 98 6.07 -3.57 11.44
C GLN A 98 5.30 -2.53 10.62
N THR A 99 5.98 -1.79 9.74
CA THR A 99 5.32 -0.75 8.95
C THR A 99 4.46 -1.33 7.83
N ASN A 100 4.97 -2.31 7.08
CA ASN A 100 4.32 -2.77 5.84
C ASN A 100 3.30 -3.89 6.05
N PHE A 101 3.39 -4.61 7.16
CA PHE A 101 2.50 -5.72 7.48
C PHE A 101 1.70 -5.45 8.76
N SER A 102 2.35 -5.32 9.92
CA SER A 102 1.63 -5.13 11.18
C SER A 102 0.80 -3.84 11.20
N GLY A 103 1.34 -2.74 10.65
CA GLY A 103 0.63 -1.46 10.58
C GLY A 103 -0.71 -1.53 9.83
N PRO A 104 -0.78 -2.07 8.59
CA PRO A 104 -2.06 -2.33 7.94
C PRO A 104 -2.99 -3.25 8.73
N ILE A 105 -2.46 -4.27 9.43
CA ILE A 105 -3.28 -5.15 10.28
C ILE A 105 -3.89 -4.36 11.46
N ASN A 106 -3.11 -3.50 12.11
CA ASN A 106 -3.61 -2.62 13.17
C ASN A 106 -4.74 -1.72 12.68
N CYS A 107 -4.61 -1.17 11.45
CA CYS A 107 -5.67 -0.38 10.84
C CYS A 107 -6.92 -1.22 10.54
N LEU A 108 -6.76 -2.45 10.06
CA LEU A 108 -7.88 -3.37 9.80
C LEU A 108 -8.61 -3.74 11.10
N ASP A 109 -7.87 -4.03 12.17
CA ASP A 109 -8.42 -4.33 13.49
C ASP A 109 -9.33 -3.19 14.00
N ALA A 110 -8.90 -1.94 13.79
CA ALA A 110 -9.67 -0.78 14.20
C ALA A 110 -10.86 -0.47 13.28
N LEU A 111 -10.73 -0.70 11.96
CA LEU A 111 -11.71 -0.25 10.97
C LEU A 111 -12.79 -1.29 10.67
N LEU A 112 -12.43 -2.57 10.49
CA LEU A 112 -13.36 -3.60 10.03
C LEU A 112 -14.60 -3.75 10.91
N PRO A 113 -14.52 -3.69 12.26
CA PRO A 113 -15.70 -3.83 13.12
C PRO A 113 -16.75 -2.72 12.94
N GLN A 114 -16.36 -1.58 12.39
CA GLN A 114 -17.24 -0.41 12.20
C GLN A 114 -17.57 -0.12 10.72
N MET A 115 -17.00 -0.88 9.79
CA MET A 115 -17.31 -0.74 8.36
C MET A 115 -18.69 -1.34 8.03
N GLN A 116 -19.40 -0.67 7.15
CA GLN A 116 -20.74 -1.08 6.74
C GLN A 116 -20.71 -1.96 5.49
N PRO A 117 -21.74 -2.81 5.26
CA PRO A 117 -21.91 -3.52 4.00
C PRO A 117 -21.81 -2.58 2.78
N GLY A 118 -21.11 -3.02 1.75
CA GLY A 118 -20.80 -2.21 0.57
C GLY A 118 -19.51 -1.39 0.67
N SER A 119 -18.91 -1.30 1.85
CA SER A 119 -17.59 -0.68 2.04
C SER A 119 -16.46 -1.50 1.44
N ARG A 120 -15.29 -0.89 1.30
CA ARG A 120 -14.10 -1.52 0.74
C ARG A 120 -12.81 -1.12 1.44
N VAL A 121 -11.90 -2.08 1.56
CA VAL A 121 -10.51 -1.81 1.96
C VAL A 121 -9.58 -2.09 0.78
N ALA A 122 -8.67 -1.17 0.50
CA ALA A 122 -7.56 -1.35 -0.43
C ALA A 122 -6.24 -1.48 0.35
N LEU A 123 -5.57 -2.62 0.22
CA LEU A 123 -4.26 -2.87 0.80
C LEU A 123 -3.18 -2.64 -0.25
N VAL A 124 -2.29 -1.67 -0.02
CA VAL A 124 -1.24 -1.35 -0.99
C VAL A 124 -0.03 -2.24 -0.76
N GLY A 125 0.03 -3.29 -1.56
CA GLY A 125 1.14 -4.23 -1.68
C GLY A 125 2.24 -3.72 -2.62
N SER A 126 2.78 -4.63 -3.43
CA SER A 126 3.74 -4.37 -4.52
C SER A 126 3.82 -5.57 -5.45
N ILE A 127 4.17 -5.37 -6.71
CA ILE A 127 4.55 -6.48 -7.61
C ILE A 127 5.79 -7.24 -7.11
N ALA A 128 6.61 -6.65 -6.23
CA ALA A 128 7.72 -7.32 -5.57
C ALA A 128 7.28 -8.50 -4.68
N SER A 129 5.98 -8.61 -4.35
CA SER A 129 5.41 -9.78 -3.67
C SER A 129 5.29 -11.02 -4.56
N LEU A 130 5.46 -10.88 -5.87
CA LEU A 130 5.27 -11.97 -6.85
C LEU A 130 6.52 -12.81 -7.05
N VAL A 131 7.71 -12.20 -6.94
CA VAL A 131 9.00 -12.86 -7.20
C VAL A 131 10.05 -12.36 -6.22
N ALA A 132 10.89 -13.26 -5.72
CA ALA A 132 12.01 -12.88 -4.86
C ALA A 132 13.04 -12.07 -5.64
N LEU A 133 13.28 -10.83 -5.20
CA LEU A 133 14.23 -9.91 -5.81
C LEU A 133 15.42 -9.72 -4.87
N PRO A 134 16.65 -9.70 -5.38
CA PRO A 134 17.84 -9.39 -4.58
C PRO A 134 17.72 -8.04 -3.88
N ARG A 135 18.32 -7.91 -2.71
CA ARG A 135 18.31 -6.74 -1.82
C ARG A 135 16.93 -6.39 -1.22
N ALA A 136 15.84 -6.97 -1.72
CA ALA A 136 14.46 -6.69 -1.31
C ALA A 136 13.90 -7.72 -0.31
N GLU A 137 14.76 -8.43 0.44
CA GLU A 137 14.35 -9.53 1.32
C GLU A 137 13.29 -9.06 2.33
N ALA A 138 13.56 -7.98 3.07
CA ALA A 138 12.62 -7.43 4.05
C ALA A 138 11.36 -6.86 3.38
N TYR A 139 11.56 -6.05 2.35
CA TYR A 139 10.45 -5.41 1.62
C TYR A 139 9.58 -6.44 0.91
N GLY A 140 10.18 -7.30 0.10
CA GLY A 140 9.48 -8.35 -0.65
C GLY A 140 8.72 -9.30 0.28
N ALA A 141 9.36 -9.77 1.36
CA ALA A 141 8.71 -10.61 2.36
C ALA A 141 7.51 -9.92 3.01
N SER A 142 7.63 -8.64 3.40
CA SER A 142 6.53 -7.87 4.00
C SER A 142 5.34 -7.72 3.03
N LYS A 143 5.61 -7.46 1.75
CA LYS A 143 4.58 -7.32 0.73
C LYS A 143 3.96 -8.65 0.31
N ALA A 144 4.73 -9.74 0.35
CA ALA A 144 4.21 -11.10 0.15
C ALA A 144 3.29 -11.52 1.30
N ALA A 145 3.69 -11.26 2.55
CA ALA A 145 2.85 -11.50 3.73
C ALA A 145 1.53 -10.71 3.65
N LEU A 146 1.58 -9.42 3.31
CA LEU A 146 0.39 -8.60 3.14
C LEU A 146 -0.51 -9.11 2.01
N ALA A 147 0.07 -9.55 0.89
CA ALA A 147 -0.68 -10.08 -0.25
C ALA A 147 -1.38 -11.41 0.10
N TYR A 148 -0.70 -12.29 0.83
CA TYR A 148 -1.29 -13.53 1.34
C TYR A 148 -2.45 -13.22 2.29
N PHE A 149 -2.22 -12.36 3.28
CA PHE A 149 -3.22 -11.96 4.26
C PHE A 149 -4.46 -11.35 3.59
N ALA A 150 -4.28 -10.43 2.63
CA ALA A 150 -5.37 -9.79 1.91
C ALA A 150 -6.25 -10.80 1.16
N ARG A 151 -5.63 -11.78 0.50
CA ARG A 151 -6.36 -12.82 -0.25
C ARG A 151 -7.13 -13.78 0.66
N SER A 152 -6.56 -14.14 1.82
CA SER A 152 -7.23 -14.96 2.83
C SER A 152 -8.41 -14.21 3.45
N LEU A 153 -8.15 -13.00 3.97
CA LEU A 153 -9.18 -12.16 4.60
C LEU A 153 -10.37 -11.91 3.68
N ALA A 154 -10.13 -11.68 2.39
CA ALA A 154 -11.19 -11.44 1.41
C ALA A 154 -12.21 -12.58 1.31
N GLN A 155 -11.82 -13.81 1.63
CA GLN A 155 -12.71 -14.97 1.65
C GLN A 155 -13.60 -14.97 2.91
N ASP A 156 -12.98 -14.68 4.06
CA ASP A 156 -13.64 -14.74 5.36
C ASP A 156 -14.68 -13.63 5.53
N ILE A 157 -14.36 -12.39 5.11
CA ILE A 157 -15.26 -11.24 5.29
C ILE A 157 -16.28 -11.06 4.17
N LYS A 158 -16.31 -11.96 3.17
CA LYS A 158 -17.28 -11.89 2.07
C LYS A 158 -18.75 -11.83 2.55
N ARG A 159 -19.07 -12.55 3.61
CA ARG A 159 -20.42 -12.55 4.20
C ARG A 159 -20.83 -11.21 4.80
N GLN A 160 -19.85 -10.38 5.19
CA GLN A 160 -20.07 -9.03 5.72
C GLN A 160 -20.29 -8.00 4.60
N GLN A 161 -20.22 -8.43 3.35
CA GLN A 161 -20.31 -7.57 2.16
C GLN A 161 -19.26 -6.43 2.13
N ILE A 162 -18.11 -6.63 2.78
CA ILE A 162 -16.98 -5.73 2.74
C ILE A 162 -15.99 -6.23 1.69
N GLY A 163 -15.65 -5.37 0.73
CA GLY A 163 -14.71 -5.71 -0.33
C GLY A 163 -13.26 -5.53 0.10
N ILE A 164 -12.38 -6.48 -0.27
CA ILE A 164 -10.93 -6.30 -0.19
C ILE A 164 -10.37 -6.15 -1.60
N SER A 165 -9.49 -5.16 -1.78
CA SER A 165 -8.70 -4.97 -3.00
C SER A 165 -7.21 -4.96 -2.66
N LEU A 166 -6.46 -5.86 -3.27
CA LEU A 166 -5.00 -5.85 -3.19
C LEU A 166 -4.45 -5.00 -4.34
N VAL A 167 -3.77 -3.91 -4.02
CA VAL A 167 -3.11 -3.04 -5.01
C VAL A 167 -1.66 -3.46 -5.12
N LEU A 168 -1.20 -3.74 -6.34
CA LEU A 168 0.16 -4.20 -6.64
C LEU A 168 0.84 -3.19 -7.60
N PRO A 169 1.36 -2.07 -7.08
CA PRO A 169 2.15 -1.14 -7.88
C PRO A 169 3.46 -1.77 -8.31
N GLY A 170 3.93 -1.41 -9.53
CA GLY A 170 5.33 -1.50 -9.90
C GLY A 170 6.12 -0.31 -9.37
N PHE A 171 7.10 0.16 -10.15
CA PHE A 171 7.83 1.37 -9.80
C PHE A 171 6.95 2.60 -10.04
N VAL A 172 6.83 3.42 -9.00
CA VAL A 172 6.10 4.70 -9.04
C VAL A 172 7.05 5.78 -8.56
N ASP A 173 7.16 6.87 -9.30
CA ASP A 173 8.00 8.01 -8.93
C ASP A 173 7.49 8.66 -7.63
N THR A 174 8.18 8.38 -6.55
CA THR A 174 7.84 8.82 -5.19
C THR A 174 9.14 9.04 -4.40
N PRO A 175 9.10 9.79 -3.29
CA PRO A 175 10.25 9.91 -2.40
C PRO A 175 10.80 8.56 -1.89
N LEU A 176 10.00 7.49 -1.92
CA LEU A 176 10.45 6.15 -1.54
C LEU A 176 11.35 5.54 -2.63
N THR A 177 10.95 5.64 -3.88
CA THR A 177 11.67 5.06 -5.03
C THR A 177 12.85 5.92 -5.48
N GLN A 178 12.84 7.23 -5.21
CA GLN A 178 13.98 8.14 -5.50
C GLN A 178 15.24 7.80 -4.70
N ARG A 179 15.15 6.95 -3.69
CA ARG A 179 16.29 6.43 -2.92
C ARG A 179 16.96 5.22 -3.58
N ASN A 180 16.37 4.68 -4.64
CA ASN A 180 16.88 3.50 -5.31
C ASN A 180 18.06 3.87 -6.23
N ASP A 181 19.07 3.02 -6.24
CA ASP A 181 20.31 3.15 -7.00
C ASP A 181 20.37 2.18 -8.21
N PHE A 182 19.23 1.62 -8.60
CA PHE A 182 19.10 0.65 -9.69
C PHE A 182 18.02 1.06 -10.69
N ALA A 183 18.05 0.43 -11.88
CA ALA A 183 17.09 0.71 -12.94
C ALA A 183 15.66 0.32 -12.53
N MET A 184 14.72 1.21 -12.78
CA MET A 184 13.30 1.04 -12.48
C MET A 184 12.48 1.02 -13.78
N PRO A 185 12.42 -0.14 -14.48
CA PRO A 185 11.74 -0.23 -15.76
C PRO A 185 10.24 0.04 -15.63
N MET A 186 9.67 0.66 -16.66
CA MET A 186 8.23 0.96 -16.73
C MET A 186 7.71 1.78 -15.54
N MET A 187 8.53 2.67 -14.97
CA MET A 187 8.12 3.56 -13.90
C MET A 187 6.95 4.45 -14.36
N VAL A 188 5.98 4.64 -13.48
CA VAL A 188 4.83 5.53 -13.68
C VAL A 188 4.88 6.68 -12.66
N ASP A 189 4.24 7.80 -12.97
CA ASP A 189 4.08 8.90 -12.02
C ASP A 189 2.95 8.63 -11.01
N THR A 190 2.86 9.46 -9.97
CA THR A 190 1.84 9.31 -8.92
C THR A 190 0.43 9.57 -9.43
N MET A 191 0.22 10.42 -10.44
CA MET A 191 -1.09 10.68 -11.04
C MET A 191 -1.59 9.46 -11.82
N GLN A 192 -0.71 8.83 -12.59
CA GLN A 192 -1.01 7.57 -13.29
C GLN A 192 -1.34 6.45 -12.30
N ALA A 193 -0.54 6.32 -11.23
CA ALA A 193 -0.77 5.34 -10.17
C ALA A 193 -2.13 5.55 -9.50
N SER A 194 -2.45 6.77 -9.10
CA SER A 194 -3.76 7.13 -8.54
C SER A 194 -4.90 6.79 -9.49
N ARG A 195 -4.76 7.11 -10.78
CA ARG A 195 -5.77 6.80 -11.79
C ARG A 195 -6.02 5.30 -11.92
N PHE A 196 -4.96 4.47 -11.92
CA PHE A 196 -5.11 3.01 -11.96
C PHE A 196 -5.82 2.49 -10.72
N ILE A 197 -5.42 2.97 -9.55
CA ILE A 197 -6.01 2.55 -8.27
C ILE A 197 -7.49 2.93 -8.21
N ARG A 198 -7.83 4.20 -8.42
CA ARG A 198 -9.23 4.69 -8.36
C ARG A 198 -10.13 3.97 -9.35
N ARG A 199 -9.68 3.77 -10.61
CA ARG A 199 -10.44 3.02 -11.62
C ARG A 199 -10.67 1.56 -11.24
N GLY A 200 -9.65 0.90 -10.67
CA GLY A 200 -9.76 -0.48 -10.21
C GLY A 200 -10.72 -0.61 -9.02
N LEU A 201 -10.62 0.30 -8.05
CA LEU A 201 -11.50 0.33 -6.87
C LEU A 201 -12.96 0.62 -7.27
N ALA A 202 -13.20 1.56 -8.18
CA ALA A 202 -14.54 1.86 -8.67
C ALA A 202 -15.20 0.67 -9.38
N LYS A 203 -14.39 -0.22 -9.98
CA LYS A 203 -14.87 -1.48 -10.61
C LYS A 203 -14.94 -2.66 -9.63
N GLY A 204 -14.63 -2.45 -8.36
CA GLY A 204 -14.64 -3.51 -7.37
C GLY A 204 -13.59 -4.62 -7.59
N GLN A 205 -12.49 -4.33 -8.31
CA GLN A 205 -11.46 -5.33 -8.61
C GLN A 205 -10.80 -5.86 -7.33
N ALA A 206 -10.71 -7.16 -7.20
CA ALA A 206 -10.03 -7.81 -6.09
C ALA A 206 -8.51 -7.60 -6.13
N GLU A 207 -7.93 -7.46 -7.32
CA GLU A 207 -6.50 -7.19 -7.50
C GLU A 207 -6.29 -6.12 -8.58
N ILE A 208 -5.49 -5.10 -8.26
CA ILE A 208 -5.19 -3.95 -9.12
C ILE A 208 -3.67 -3.88 -9.29
N ALA A 209 -3.16 -4.43 -10.40
CA ALA A 209 -1.73 -4.46 -10.68
C ALA A 209 -1.38 -3.54 -11.87
N PHE A 210 -0.34 -2.73 -11.70
CA PHE A 210 0.12 -1.81 -12.74
C PHE A 210 1.64 -1.53 -12.64
N PRO A 211 2.33 -1.23 -13.76
CA PRO A 211 1.83 -1.34 -15.15
C PRO A 211 1.48 -2.79 -15.51
N ARG A 212 0.41 -2.98 -16.28
CA ARG A 212 -0.13 -4.33 -16.55
C ARG A 212 0.89 -5.29 -17.17
N LEU A 213 1.70 -4.78 -18.11
CA LEU A 213 2.73 -5.59 -18.77
C LEU A 213 3.79 -6.07 -17.78
N PHE A 214 4.29 -5.18 -16.92
CA PHE A 214 5.29 -5.54 -15.91
C PHE A 214 4.74 -6.55 -14.90
N ALA A 215 3.52 -6.34 -14.42
CA ALA A 215 2.84 -7.29 -13.53
C ALA A 215 2.63 -8.66 -14.21
N PHE A 216 2.30 -8.68 -15.51
CA PHE A 216 2.18 -9.92 -16.29
C PHE A 216 3.52 -10.66 -16.39
N ILE A 217 4.60 -9.96 -16.76
CA ILE A 217 5.95 -10.54 -16.83
C ILE A 217 6.33 -11.19 -15.49
N LEU A 218 6.16 -10.48 -14.36
CA LEU A 218 6.50 -11.04 -13.04
C LEU A 218 5.60 -12.21 -12.63
N ARG A 219 4.31 -12.20 -13.01
CA ARG A 219 3.43 -13.36 -12.79
C ARG A 219 3.85 -14.59 -13.59
N VAL A 220 4.31 -14.41 -14.81
CA VAL A 220 4.89 -15.51 -15.61
C VAL A 220 6.17 -16.00 -14.97
N THR A 221 7.08 -15.07 -14.62
CA THR A 221 8.33 -15.40 -13.95
C THR A 221 8.10 -16.20 -12.66
N SER A 222 7.10 -15.81 -11.85
CA SER A 222 6.80 -16.50 -10.57
C SER A 222 6.35 -17.96 -10.73
N ARG A 223 5.95 -18.37 -11.94
CA ARG A 223 5.53 -19.76 -12.24
C ARG A 223 6.67 -20.63 -12.79
N LEU A 224 7.81 -20.03 -13.10
CA LEU A 224 8.98 -20.75 -13.59
C LEU A 224 9.66 -21.55 -12.45
N PRO A 225 10.42 -22.61 -12.77
CA PRO A 225 11.29 -23.26 -11.79
C PRO A 225 12.25 -22.26 -11.13
N LEU A 226 12.56 -22.45 -9.85
CA LEU A 226 13.37 -21.53 -9.04
C LEU A 226 14.73 -21.17 -9.68
N GLY A 227 15.38 -22.12 -10.36
CA GLY A 227 16.63 -21.87 -11.07
C GLY A 227 16.50 -20.80 -12.17
N LEU A 228 15.41 -20.85 -12.95
CA LEU A 228 15.13 -19.87 -13.99
C LEU A 228 14.72 -18.53 -13.39
N GLN A 229 13.93 -18.53 -12.32
CA GLN A 229 13.59 -17.29 -11.61
C GLN A 229 14.87 -16.54 -11.17
N ARG A 230 15.83 -17.26 -10.54
CA ARG A 230 17.11 -16.69 -10.10
C ARG A 230 17.91 -16.08 -11.25
N LEU A 231 18.01 -16.77 -12.39
CA LEU A 231 18.72 -16.25 -13.56
C LEU A 231 18.11 -14.94 -14.09
N LEU A 232 16.78 -14.84 -14.10
CA LEU A 232 16.08 -13.64 -14.58
C LEU A 232 16.17 -12.49 -13.57
N THR A 233 16.05 -12.77 -12.28
CA THR A 233 16.03 -11.71 -11.23
C THR A 233 17.42 -11.16 -10.93
N GLN A 234 18.49 -11.95 -11.07
CA GLN A 234 19.87 -11.47 -10.89
C GLN A 234 20.24 -10.33 -11.86
N LYS A 235 19.62 -10.28 -13.04
CA LYS A 235 19.85 -9.19 -14.02
C LYS A 235 19.13 -7.89 -13.68
N ILE A 236 18.12 -7.95 -12.80
CA ILE A 236 17.34 -6.77 -12.40
C ILE A 236 18.04 -6.00 -11.27
N ALA A 237 18.92 -6.67 -10.53
CA ALA A 237 19.60 -6.12 -9.35
C ALA A 237 21.02 -5.57 -9.64
N ARG A 238 21.44 -5.59 -10.89
CA ARG A 238 22.66 -4.97 -11.39
C ARG A 238 22.26 -3.74 -12.20
#